data_6264550213f9150ca2f7a381f6c1a44c
#
_entry.id   6264550213f9150ca2f7a381f6c1a44c
#
_cell.length_a   1.000
_cell.length_b   1.000
_cell.length_c   1.000
_cell.angle_alpha   90.00
_cell.angle_beta   90.00
_cell.angle_gamma   90.00
#
_symmetry.space_group_name_H-M   'P 1'
#
loop_
_entity.id
_entity.type
_entity.pdbx_description
1 polymer ?
#
loop_
_entity_poly.entity_id
_entity_poly.type
_entity_poly.pdbx_seq_one_letter_code
_entity_poly.pdbx_strand_id
1 'polypeptide(L)' 'MTEEKIARINEFARRVKAGETLTPEELAERDALRREYI' A
#
# COMPACT_ATOMS: atom_id res chain seq x y z
N MET A 1 9.16 -3.95 -10.61
CA MET A 1 8.20 -4.23 -9.53
C MET A 1 7.39 -5.47 -9.87
N THR A 2 7.11 -6.30 -8.89
CA THR A 2 6.37 -7.54 -9.10
C THR A 2 4.87 -7.31 -8.99
N GLU A 3 4.10 -8.24 -9.55
CA GLU A 3 2.65 -8.17 -9.46
C GLU A 3 2.17 -8.23 -8.02
N GLU A 4 2.88 -8.95 -7.16
CA GLU A 4 2.55 -9.04 -5.75
C GLU A 4 2.63 -7.68 -5.07
N LYS A 5 3.66 -6.90 -5.40
CA LYS A 5 3.80 -5.57 -4.82
C LYS A 5 2.73 -4.62 -5.33
N ILE A 6 2.40 -4.73 -6.60
CA ILE A 6 1.32 -3.92 -7.18
C ILE A 6 0.00 -4.25 -6.51
N ALA A 7 -0.27 -5.53 -6.29
CA ALA A 7 -1.49 -5.97 -5.61
C ALA A 7 -1.56 -5.43 -4.19
N ARG A 8 -0.42 -5.39 -3.48
CA ARG A 8 -0.37 -4.83 -2.13
C ARG A 8 -0.73 -3.36 -2.12
N ILE A 9 -0.16 -2.61 -3.06
CA ILE A 9 -0.45 -1.18 -3.15
C ILE A 9 -1.94 -0.96 -3.42
N ASN A 10 -2.50 -1.72 -4.33
CA ASN A 10 -3.92 -1.62 -4.65
C ASN A 10 -4.79 -1.97 -3.45
N GLU A 11 -4.40 -2.98 -2.70
CA GLU A 11 -5.13 -3.37 -1.50
C GLU A 11 -5.14 -2.26 -0.46
N PHE A 12 -3.99 -1.64 -0.22
CA PHE A 12 -3.91 -0.52 0.72
C PHE A 12 -4.77 0.65 0.26
N ALA A 13 -4.73 0.95 -1.03
CA ALA A 13 -5.53 2.04 -1.58
C ALA A 13 -7.03 1.76 -1.40
N ARG A 14 -7.46 0.53 -1.61
CA ARG A 14 -8.85 0.15 -1.45
C ARG A 14 -9.30 0.27 0.00
N ARG A 15 -8.44 -0.12 0.94
CA ARG A 15 -8.76 -0.03 2.36
C ARG A 15 -8.92 1.42 2.80
N VAL A 16 -8.02 2.27 2.36
CA VAL A 16 -8.10 3.70 2.67
C VAL A 16 -9.37 4.31 2.07
N LYS A 17 -9.68 3.94 0.84
CA LYS A 17 -10.87 4.45 0.16
C LYS A 17 -12.14 3.98 0.85
N ALA A 18 -12.11 2.81 1.46
CA ALA A 18 -13.25 2.28 2.21
C ALA A 18 -13.40 2.94 3.59
N GLY A 19 -12.48 3.85 3.94
CA GLY A 19 -12.55 4.54 5.22
C GLY A 19 -11.79 3.84 6.34
N GLU A 20 -11.02 2.81 6.03
CA GLU A 20 -10.23 2.12 7.04
C GLU A 20 -8.94 2.87 7.32
N THR A 21 -8.49 2.79 8.56
CA THR A 21 -7.23 3.41 8.96
C THR A 21 -6.14 2.35 8.97
N LEU A 22 -5.06 2.62 8.25
CA LEU A 22 -3.92 1.71 8.22
C LEU A 22 -3.10 1.88 9.49
N THR A 23 -2.49 0.76 9.94
CA THR A 23 -1.58 0.83 11.09
C THR A 23 -0.30 1.54 10.68
N PRO A 24 0.49 2.04 11.65
CA PRO A 24 1.78 2.67 11.31
C PRO A 24 2.70 1.76 10.51
N GLU A 25 2.67 0.46 10.79
CA GLU A 25 3.47 -0.50 10.05
C GLU A 25 3.01 -0.61 8.60
N GLU A 26 1.71 -0.63 8.40
CA GLU A 26 1.15 -0.68 7.06
C GLU A 26 1.43 0.60 6.27
N LEU A 27 1.38 1.73 6.94
CA LEU A 27 1.71 2.99 6.29
C LEU A 27 3.16 3.03 5.85
N ALA A 28 4.06 2.51 6.68
CA ALA A 28 5.47 2.44 6.33
C ALA A 28 5.69 1.50 5.14
N GLU A 29 5.01 0.36 5.12
CA GLU A 29 5.10 -0.57 4.01
C GLU A 29 4.58 0.06 2.72
N ARG A 30 3.45 0.74 2.80
CA ARG A 30 2.90 1.42 1.64
C ARG A 30 3.87 2.46 1.09
N ASP A 31 4.48 3.23 1.98
CA ASP A 31 5.42 4.26 1.56
C ASP A 31 6.64 3.65 0.85
N ALA A 32 7.16 2.55 1.40
CA ALA A 32 8.29 1.85 0.79
C ALA A 32 7.92 1.30 -0.59
N LEU A 33 6.73 0.74 -0.72
CA LEU A 33 6.26 0.22 -2.00
C LEU A 33 6.10 1.32 -3.03
N ARG A 34 5.60 2.48 -2.61
CA ARG A 34 5.43 3.60 -3.53
C ARG A 34 6.77 4.10 -4.06
N ARG A 35 7.80 4.08 -3.22
CA ARG A 35 9.13 4.49 -3.64
C ARG A 35 9.69 3.56 -4.70
N GLU A 36 9.44 2.28 -4.57
CA GLU A 36 9.87 1.32 -5.59
C GLU A 36 9.06 1.46 -6.87
N TYR A 37 7.81 1.87 -6.75
CA TYR A 37 6.91 1.97 -7.89
C TYR A 37 7.32 3.10 -8.84
N ILE A 38 7.87 4.15 -8.30
CA ILE A 38 8.35 5.26 -9.13
C ILE A 38 9.68 4.84 -9.78
#